data_8c9c146520a4a43bd3da0c94218a54ff
#
_entry.id   8c9c146520a4a43bd3da0c94218a54ff
#
_cell.length_a   1.000
_cell.length_b   1.000
_cell.length_c   1.000
_cell.angle_alpha   90.00
_cell.angle_beta   90.00
_cell.angle_gamma   90.00
#
_symmetry.space_group_name_H-M   'P 1'
#
loop_
_entity.id
_entity.type
_entity.pdbx_description
1 polymer ?
#
loop_
_entity_poly.entity_id
_entity_poly.type
_entity_poly.pdbx_seq_one_letter_code
_entity_poly.pdbx_strand_id
1 'polypeptide(L)'
;LLEFDDLPGASDTDAETDADLEQLREAFEQSEWAARTPHDVEVPFVCEVDGVLLRGRLDAVFADPDGGWTVVDWKTGSIPPQEQQQALAVQLAAYRVAWAALNEIPVDKVRAAFHYVRANRTVRPVDLLDADGLRELLRSVPAVPS
;
A
#
# COMPACT_ATOMS: atom_id res chain seq x y z
N LEU A 1 -2.36 10.45 -15.61
CA LEU A 1 -2.51 9.14 -15.00
C LEU A 1 -1.26 8.77 -14.21
N LEU A 2 -1.43 8.46 -12.97
CA LEU A 2 -0.37 7.93 -12.10
C LEU A 2 -0.64 6.47 -11.79
N GLU A 3 0.33 5.61 -12.13
CA GLU A 3 0.27 4.20 -11.78
C GLU A 3 1.22 3.95 -10.61
N PHE A 4 0.67 3.50 -9.48
CA PHE A 4 1.47 3.30 -8.27
C PHE A 4 2.35 2.06 -8.35
N ASP A 5 2.02 1.11 -9.21
CA ASP A 5 2.85 -0.08 -9.42
C ASP A 5 4.19 0.26 -10.09
N ASP A 6 4.29 1.41 -10.75
CA ASP A 6 5.50 1.85 -11.43
C ASP A 6 6.40 2.74 -10.57
N LEU A 7 5.99 3.05 -9.33
CA LEU A 7 6.81 3.85 -8.44
C LEU A 7 7.98 3.04 -7.86
N PRO A 8 9.12 3.69 -7.57
CA PRO A 8 10.22 2.99 -6.90
C PRO A 8 9.75 2.35 -5.59
N GLY A 9 10.01 1.07 -5.45
CA GLY A 9 9.59 0.31 -4.28
C GLY A 9 8.13 -0.10 -4.28
N ALA A 10 7.36 0.25 -5.31
CA ALA A 10 5.94 -0.11 -5.38
C ALA A 10 5.73 -1.58 -5.72
N SER A 11 6.65 -2.18 -6.46
CA SER A 11 6.61 -3.60 -6.77
C SER A 11 8.01 -4.18 -6.75
N ASP A 12 8.13 -5.42 -6.32
CA ASP A 12 9.37 -6.17 -6.39
C ASP A 12 9.38 -6.97 -7.68
N THR A 13 10.26 -6.57 -8.59
CA THR A 13 10.36 -7.20 -9.91
C THR A 13 11.56 -8.12 -10.04
N ASP A 14 12.30 -8.34 -8.96
CA ASP A 14 13.46 -9.22 -8.97
C ASP A 14 13.04 -10.65 -9.29
N ALA A 15 13.79 -11.27 -10.19
CA ALA A 15 13.57 -12.68 -10.50
C ALA A 15 13.87 -13.52 -9.25
N GLU A 16 12.88 -14.27 -8.79
CA GLU A 16 13.03 -15.09 -7.59
C GLU A 16 13.19 -16.55 -7.98
N THR A 17 14.11 -17.23 -7.30
CA THR A 17 14.28 -18.68 -7.43
C THR A 17 13.20 -19.38 -6.65
N ASP A 18 13.00 -20.69 -6.93
CA ASP A 18 12.06 -21.50 -6.17
C ASP A 18 12.43 -21.56 -4.68
N ALA A 19 13.72 -21.55 -4.36
CA ALA A 19 14.19 -21.52 -2.98
C ALA A 19 13.82 -20.20 -2.29
N ASP A 20 13.93 -19.08 -3.00
CA ASP A 20 13.55 -17.77 -2.48
C ASP A 20 12.05 -17.70 -2.21
N LEU A 21 11.25 -18.23 -3.13
CA LEU A 21 9.79 -18.26 -2.94
C LEU A 21 9.39 -19.10 -1.73
N GLU A 22 10.06 -20.23 -1.52
CA GLU A 22 9.80 -21.09 -0.35
C GLU A 22 10.16 -20.37 0.95
N GLN A 23 11.29 -19.65 0.97
CA GLN A 23 11.70 -18.86 2.14
C GLN A 23 10.71 -17.73 2.42
N LEU A 24 10.21 -17.07 1.39
CA LEU A 24 9.20 -16.03 1.54
C LEU A 24 7.91 -16.59 2.11
N ARG A 25 7.49 -17.74 1.62
CA ARG A 25 6.27 -18.40 2.12
C ARG A 25 6.40 -18.75 3.59
N GLU A 26 7.52 -19.32 3.98
CA GLU A 26 7.78 -19.67 5.38
C GLU A 26 7.79 -18.43 6.27
N ALA A 27 8.44 -17.36 5.82
CA ALA A 27 8.48 -16.10 6.56
C ALA A 27 7.07 -15.51 6.71
N PHE A 28 6.27 -15.54 5.64
CA PHE A 28 4.90 -15.06 5.70
C PHE A 28 4.05 -15.86 6.68
N GLU A 29 4.19 -17.20 6.70
CA GLU A 29 3.44 -18.04 7.60
C GLU A 29 3.70 -17.76 9.08
N GLN A 30 4.84 -17.14 9.40
CA GLN A 30 5.18 -16.74 10.75
C GLN A 30 4.71 -15.32 11.09
N SER A 31 4.14 -14.60 10.13
CA SER A 31 3.69 -13.23 10.35
C SER A 31 2.32 -13.17 11.02
N GLU A 32 2.03 -12.01 11.60
CA GLU A 32 0.70 -11.75 12.18
C GLU A 32 -0.41 -11.86 11.14
N TRP A 33 -0.09 -11.61 9.87
CA TRP A 33 -1.07 -11.59 8.79
C TRP A 33 -1.49 -12.98 8.35
N ALA A 34 -0.62 -13.96 8.51
CA ALA A 34 -0.94 -15.34 8.13
C ALA A 34 -2.05 -15.95 8.98
N ALA A 35 -2.20 -15.49 10.23
CA ALA A 35 -3.24 -15.95 11.14
C ALA A 35 -4.60 -15.28 10.88
N ARG A 36 -4.63 -14.25 10.03
CA ARG A 36 -5.85 -13.49 9.71
C ARG A 36 -6.33 -13.84 8.31
N THR A 37 -7.64 -13.82 8.12
CA THR A 37 -8.24 -13.98 6.80
C THR A 37 -8.48 -12.60 6.21
N PRO A 38 -7.91 -12.28 5.03
CA PRO A 38 -8.19 -10.98 4.41
C PRO A 38 -9.64 -10.89 3.97
N HIS A 39 -10.22 -9.70 4.08
CA HIS A 39 -11.55 -9.42 3.57
C HIS A 39 -11.53 -9.42 2.03
N ASP A 40 -10.46 -8.89 1.45
CA ASP A 40 -10.31 -8.84 0.01
C ASP A 40 -8.82 -8.85 -0.35
N VAL A 41 -8.48 -9.35 -1.53
CA VAL A 41 -7.11 -9.43 -2.02
C VAL A 41 -7.05 -8.97 -3.48
N GLU A 42 -5.89 -8.44 -3.87
CA GLU A 42 -5.62 -8.03 -5.25
C GLU A 42 -6.73 -7.17 -5.84
N VAL A 43 -7.10 -6.11 -5.12
CA VAL A 43 -8.20 -5.23 -5.48
C VAL A 43 -7.71 -4.15 -6.45
N PRO A 44 -8.07 -4.20 -7.72
CA PRO A 44 -7.70 -3.11 -8.63
C PRO A 44 -8.50 -1.86 -8.30
N PHE A 45 -7.87 -0.70 -8.46
CA PHE A 45 -8.57 0.56 -8.25
C PHE A 45 -8.18 1.58 -9.30
N VAL A 46 -9.13 2.44 -9.61
CA VAL A 46 -8.92 3.70 -10.29
C VAL A 46 -9.72 4.74 -9.52
N CYS A 47 -9.07 5.78 -9.04
CA CYS A 47 -9.76 6.87 -8.37
C CYS A 47 -9.22 8.20 -8.84
N GLU A 48 -10.03 9.25 -8.68
CA GLU A 48 -9.65 10.58 -9.08
C GLU A 48 -9.42 11.43 -7.84
N VAL A 49 -8.28 12.11 -7.80
CA VAL A 49 -7.95 13.08 -6.76
C VAL A 49 -7.57 14.38 -7.48
N ASP A 50 -8.43 15.38 -7.36
CA ASP A 50 -8.22 16.72 -7.93
C ASP A 50 -7.91 16.67 -9.45
N GLY A 51 -8.67 15.86 -10.19
CA GLY A 51 -8.48 15.73 -11.64
C GLY A 51 -7.38 14.76 -12.05
N VAL A 52 -6.62 14.23 -11.09
CA VAL A 52 -5.56 13.25 -11.36
C VAL A 52 -6.10 11.85 -11.13
N LEU A 53 -6.00 11.01 -12.15
CA LEU A 53 -6.39 9.61 -12.01
C LEU A 53 -5.27 8.82 -11.36
N LEU A 54 -5.60 8.16 -10.25
CA LEU A 54 -4.71 7.25 -9.54
C LEU A 54 -5.14 5.83 -9.83
N ARG A 55 -4.20 5.02 -10.25
CA ARG A 55 -4.47 3.64 -10.65
C ARG A 55 -3.48 2.71 -9.98
N GLY A 56 -3.97 1.58 -9.51
CA GLY A 56 -3.11 0.60 -8.89
C GLY A 56 -3.91 -0.61 -8.44
N ARG A 57 -3.31 -1.36 -7.52
CA ARG A 57 -3.92 -2.56 -6.96
C ARG A 57 -3.55 -2.67 -5.47
N LEU A 58 -4.55 -2.91 -4.64
CA LEU A 58 -4.35 -3.18 -3.22
C LEU A 58 -4.02 -4.67 -3.07
N ASP A 59 -2.93 -4.99 -2.37
CA ASP A 59 -2.53 -6.39 -2.19
C ASP A 59 -3.51 -7.14 -1.31
N ALA A 60 -3.82 -6.59 -0.13
CA ALA A 60 -4.76 -7.21 0.79
C ALA A 60 -5.44 -6.16 1.66
N VAL A 61 -6.67 -6.43 2.04
CA VAL A 61 -7.44 -5.59 2.95
C VAL A 61 -8.01 -6.46 4.05
N PHE A 62 -7.81 -6.05 5.29
CA PHE A 62 -8.28 -6.77 6.47
C PHE A 62 -9.32 -5.94 7.21
N ALA A 63 -10.38 -6.59 7.65
CA ALA A 63 -11.36 -5.97 8.55
C ALA A 63 -10.82 -6.03 9.96
N ASP A 64 -10.75 -4.89 10.64
CA ASP A 64 -10.23 -4.81 12.00
C ASP A 64 -11.35 -4.98 13.02
N PRO A 65 -11.02 -5.48 14.24
CA PRO A 65 -12.05 -5.72 15.26
C PRO A 65 -12.82 -4.48 15.71
N ASP A 66 -12.23 -3.29 15.52
CA ASP A 66 -12.87 -2.03 15.90
C ASP A 66 -13.85 -1.49 14.85
N GLY A 67 -14.08 -2.24 13.78
CA GLY A 67 -14.95 -1.83 12.68
C GLY A 67 -14.24 -1.05 11.58
N GLY A 68 -12.95 -0.81 11.72
CA GLY A 68 -12.13 -0.19 10.69
C GLY A 68 -11.51 -1.21 9.74
N TRP A 69 -10.54 -0.74 8.96
CA TRP A 69 -9.90 -1.53 7.91
C TRP A 69 -8.41 -1.27 7.92
N THR A 70 -7.63 -2.27 7.49
CA THR A 70 -6.20 -2.11 7.25
C THR A 70 -5.86 -2.61 5.86
N VAL A 71 -5.31 -1.72 5.04
CA VAL A 71 -4.76 -2.08 3.74
C VAL A 71 -3.30 -2.45 3.94
N VAL A 72 -2.90 -3.62 3.47
CA VAL A 72 -1.51 -4.08 3.61
C VAL A 72 -0.89 -4.25 2.24
N ASP A 73 0.30 -3.68 2.09
CA ASP A 73 1.12 -3.83 0.89
C ASP A 73 2.28 -4.75 1.23
N TRP A 74 2.38 -5.88 0.52
CA TRP A 74 3.45 -6.86 0.74
C TRP A 74 4.73 -6.41 0.03
N LYS A 75 5.84 -6.43 0.76
CA LYS A 75 7.16 -6.12 0.21
C LYS A 75 8.08 -7.30 0.41
N THR A 76 8.75 -7.73 -0.64
CA THR A 76 9.72 -8.84 -0.59
C THR A 76 11.15 -8.36 -0.48
N GLY A 77 11.41 -7.07 -0.73
CA GLY A 77 12.72 -6.46 -0.58
C GLY A 77 13.05 -6.07 0.86
N SER A 78 14.19 -5.46 1.04
CA SER A 78 14.62 -4.96 2.35
C SER A 78 13.91 -3.66 2.70
N ILE A 79 13.88 -3.37 4.01
CA ILE A 79 13.30 -2.10 4.49
C ILE A 79 14.17 -0.96 4.00
N PRO A 80 13.60 0.02 3.27
CA PRO A 80 14.39 1.09 2.68
C PRO A 80 14.87 2.10 3.73
N PRO A 81 15.91 2.89 3.40
CA PRO A 81 16.33 3.99 4.26
C PRO A 81 15.20 4.99 4.49
N GLN A 82 15.27 5.70 5.59
CA GLN A 82 14.23 6.64 6.00
C GLN A 82 13.93 7.69 4.93
N GLU A 83 14.91 8.10 4.16
CA GLU A 83 14.73 9.09 3.08
C GLU A 83 13.75 8.62 2.02
N GLN A 84 13.71 7.31 1.76
CA GLN A 84 12.80 6.73 0.77
C GLN A 84 11.43 6.41 1.36
N GLN A 85 11.30 6.38 2.66
CA GLN A 85 10.05 6.02 3.32
C GLN A 85 8.95 7.05 3.10
N GLN A 86 9.31 8.31 2.91
CA GLN A 86 8.32 9.37 2.65
C GLN A 86 7.60 9.14 1.32
N ALA A 87 8.34 8.79 0.27
CA ALA A 87 7.73 8.48 -1.02
C ALA A 87 6.82 7.27 -0.95
N LEU A 88 7.25 6.24 -0.19
CA LEU A 88 6.44 5.04 0.01
C LEU A 88 5.19 5.34 0.85
N ALA A 89 5.28 6.25 1.81
CA ALA A 89 4.12 6.66 2.59
C ALA A 89 3.04 7.31 1.72
N VAL A 90 3.43 8.00 0.65
CA VAL A 90 2.47 8.55 -0.32
C VAL A 90 1.70 7.42 -1.01
N GLN A 91 2.38 6.34 -1.37
CA GLN A 91 1.73 5.16 -1.96
C GLN A 91 0.67 4.58 -1.01
N LEU A 92 1.03 4.40 0.27
CA LEU A 92 0.07 3.90 1.26
C LEU A 92 -1.09 4.85 1.46
N ALA A 93 -0.82 6.15 1.48
CA ALA A 93 -1.88 7.15 1.61
C ALA A 93 -2.87 7.05 0.45
N ALA A 94 -2.38 6.87 -0.77
CA ALA A 94 -3.23 6.69 -1.94
C ALA A 94 -4.06 5.41 -1.86
N TYR A 95 -3.48 4.32 -1.41
CA TYR A 95 -4.19 3.05 -1.24
C TYR A 95 -5.31 3.19 -0.19
N ARG A 96 -5.02 3.86 0.90
CA ARG A 96 -5.97 4.13 1.96
C ARG A 96 -7.17 4.94 1.45
N VAL A 97 -6.91 6.01 0.72
CA VAL A 97 -7.94 6.84 0.11
C VAL A 97 -8.75 6.05 -0.92
N ALA A 98 -8.07 5.21 -1.71
CA ALA A 98 -8.74 4.40 -2.73
C ALA A 98 -9.73 3.42 -2.11
N TRP A 99 -9.35 2.72 -1.04
CA TRP A 99 -10.26 1.79 -0.37
C TRP A 99 -11.45 2.52 0.23
N ALA A 100 -11.20 3.66 0.88
CA ALA A 100 -12.26 4.47 1.45
C ALA A 100 -13.26 4.92 0.38
N ALA A 101 -12.77 5.37 -0.78
CA ALA A 101 -13.61 5.82 -1.87
C ALA A 101 -14.41 4.69 -2.50
N LEU A 102 -13.80 3.52 -2.71
CA LEU A 102 -14.47 2.37 -3.28
C LEU A 102 -15.65 1.87 -2.43
N ASN A 103 -15.55 2.04 -1.13
CA ASN A 103 -16.53 1.52 -0.18
C ASN A 103 -17.36 2.61 0.49
N GLU A 104 -17.18 3.86 0.08
CA GLU A 104 -17.93 5.01 0.60
C GLU A 104 -17.85 5.11 2.13
N ILE A 105 -16.62 4.96 2.65
CA ILE A 105 -16.36 5.06 4.09
C ILE A 105 -15.38 6.19 4.37
N PRO A 106 -15.39 6.74 5.60
CA PRO A 106 -14.42 7.78 5.96
C PRO A 106 -12.98 7.26 5.96
N VAL A 107 -12.06 8.09 5.48
CA VAL A 107 -10.64 7.73 5.41
C VAL A 107 -10.05 7.42 6.78
N ASP A 108 -10.54 8.08 7.83
CA ASP A 108 -10.06 7.84 9.19
C ASP A 108 -10.41 6.44 9.73
N LYS A 109 -11.26 5.70 9.03
CA LYS A 109 -11.56 4.31 9.35
C LYS A 109 -10.64 3.32 8.64
N VAL A 110 -9.72 3.83 7.80
CA VAL A 110 -8.81 2.99 7.01
C VAL A 110 -7.38 3.25 7.46
N ARG A 111 -6.70 2.18 7.86
CA ARG A 111 -5.28 2.19 8.16
C ARG A 111 -4.53 1.56 6.99
N ALA A 112 -3.24 1.79 6.92
CA ALA A 112 -2.41 1.19 5.90
C ALA A 112 -1.04 0.83 6.46
N ALA A 113 -0.46 -0.24 5.93
CA ALA A 113 0.82 -0.75 6.42
C ALA A 113 1.59 -1.40 5.28
N PHE A 114 2.92 -1.33 5.38
CA PHE A 114 3.81 -2.19 4.62
C PHE A 114 4.19 -3.40 5.48
N HIS A 115 4.15 -4.59 4.91
CA HIS A 115 4.71 -5.75 5.56
C HIS A 115 5.91 -6.26 4.76
N TYR A 116 7.09 -6.17 5.36
CA TYR A 116 8.34 -6.66 4.78
C TYR A 116 8.49 -8.13 5.14
N VAL A 117 8.16 -8.99 4.17
CA VAL A 117 7.97 -10.42 4.41
C VAL A 117 9.25 -11.09 4.91
N ARG A 118 10.41 -10.80 4.28
CA ARG A 118 11.68 -11.42 4.68
C ARG A 118 12.11 -11.05 6.07
N ALA A 119 11.88 -9.80 6.46
CA ALA A 119 12.22 -9.31 7.80
C ALA A 119 11.15 -9.64 8.84
N ASN A 120 9.99 -10.13 8.40
CA ASN A 120 8.80 -10.33 9.22
C ASN A 120 8.49 -9.08 10.04
N ARG A 121 8.48 -7.94 9.38
CA ARG A 121 8.27 -6.65 10.04
C ARG A 121 7.20 -5.84 9.33
N THR A 122 6.23 -5.39 10.11
CA THR A 122 5.16 -4.52 9.63
C THR A 122 5.48 -3.07 10.01
N VAL A 123 5.46 -2.18 9.03
CA VAL A 123 5.65 -0.75 9.23
C VAL A 123 4.31 -0.06 9.07
N ARG A 124 3.85 0.61 10.14
CA ARG A 124 2.55 1.29 10.19
C ARG A 124 2.77 2.79 10.33
N PRO A 125 2.90 3.54 9.23
CA PRO A 125 3.01 4.99 9.32
C PRO A 125 1.75 5.59 9.94
N VAL A 126 1.93 6.56 10.84
CA VAL A 126 0.80 7.13 11.59
C VAL A 126 0.28 8.42 10.99
N ASP A 127 1.11 9.14 10.25
CA ASP A 127 0.77 10.46 9.70
C ASP A 127 0.54 10.39 8.20
N LEU A 128 -0.27 9.41 7.76
CA LEU A 128 -0.59 9.28 6.35
C LEU A 128 -1.51 10.41 5.90
N LEU A 129 -1.24 10.92 4.71
CA LEU A 129 -2.06 11.94 4.09
C LEU A 129 -3.48 11.41 3.85
N ASP A 130 -4.47 12.29 4.04
CA ASP A 130 -5.83 12.03 3.61
C ASP A 130 -6.02 12.51 2.16
N ALA A 131 -7.27 12.53 1.69
CA ALA A 131 -7.55 12.95 0.32
C ALA A 131 -7.12 14.39 0.06
N ASP A 132 -7.31 15.28 1.03
CA ASP A 132 -6.91 16.70 0.90
C ASP A 132 -5.39 16.85 0.88
N GLY A 133 -4.68 16.10 1.72
CA GLY A 133 -3.22 16.10 1.74
C GLY A 133 -2.62 15.57 0.45
N LEU A 134 -3.20 14.50 -0.10
CA LEU A 134 -2.78 13.97 -1.40
C LEU A 134 -3.03 14.98 -2.53
N ARG A 135 -4.19 15.65 -2.49
CA ARG A 135 -4.53 16.66 -3.48
C ARG A 135 -3.50 17.78 -3.50
N GLU A 136 -3.12 18.28 -2.32
CA GLU A 136 -2.12 19.33 -2.19
C GLU A 136 -0.76 18.87 -2.73
N LEU A 137 -0.37 17.66 -2.41
CA LEU A 137 0.88 17.08 -2.89
C LEU A 137 0.89 16.95 -4.41
N LEU A 138 -0.21 16.47 -5.00
CA LEU A 138 -0.33 16.30 -6.44
C LEU A 138 -0.30 17.63 -7.20
N ARG A 139 -0.81 18.71 -6.58
CA ARG A 139 -0.73 20.04 -7.17
C ARG A 139 0.70 20.57 -7.25
N SER A 140 1.59 20.11 -6.37
CA SER A 140 2.99 20.52 -6.36
C SER A 140 3.84 19.72 -7.33
N VAL A 141 3.32 18.63 -7.89
CA VAL A 141 4.04 17.80 -8.87
C VAL A 141 3.88 18.43 -10.25
N PRO A 142 4.98 18.64 -11.00
CA PRO A 142 4.87 19.15 -12.36
C PRO A 142 4.00 18.21 -13.22
N ALA A 143 3.20 18.81 -14.10
CA ALA A 143 2.39 18.02 -15.02
C ALA A 143 3.29 17.15 -15.88
N VAL A 144 3.03 15.85 -15.88
CA VAL A 144 3.76 14.91 -16.74
C VAL A 144 3.06 14.89 -18.08
N PRO A 145 3.75 15.21 -19.18
CA PRO A 145 3.15 15.12 -20.51
C PRO A 145 2.72 13.68 -20.76
N SER A 146 1.50 13.52 -21.11
CA SER A 146 0.96 12.19 -21.44
C SER A 146 1.30 11.80 -22.87
#